data_a1ffc0950b3df426f56be22a16422693
#
_entry.id   a1ffc0950b3df426f56be22a16422693
#
_cell.length_a   1.000
_cell.length_b   1.000
_cell.length_c   1.000
_cell.angle_alpha   90.00
_cell.angle_beta   90.00
_cell.angle_gamma   90.00
#
_symmetry.space_group_name_H-M   'P 1'
#
loop_
_entity.id
_entity.type
_entity.pdbx_description
1 polymer ?
#
loop_
_entity_poly.entity_id
_entity_poly.type
_entity_poly.pdbx_seq_one_letter_code
_entity_poly.pdbx_strand_id
1 'polypeptide(L)'
;MDFNLTIAVVALPLFMFLFLGLAGVKMGRKLTGVLGVIGQGVTTVLAYGLALTYFFGTGQGQIVDGVRQTIIVADWSWLNLGDKVMANIGFELDPIAAMMLIVITTISFFVHLYSLGYMSDHDGNAEKGFQRYYAFLALFTFSMLGMVVATNIFQIFVFFEMVGVSSYLLIGFYYSSPAAIHASKKAFIVTRLADFFFLFGVIVLGFAVSTLTNLVPEGGSALSFSTLLSNPEAIASQLGAVEFFGIPALPLSLICIFIGGAGKSAMYPLHI
;
A
#
# COMPACT_ATOMS: atom_id res chain seq x y z
N MET A 1 -22.17 -1.33 -9.82
CA MET A 1 -21.62 -1.53 -8.47
C MET A 1 -21.18 -0.17 -7.98
N ASP A 2 -21.35 0.15 -6.71
CA ASP A 2 -20.95 1.47 -6.19
C ASP A 2 -19.42 1.47 -5.95
N PHE A 3 -18.71 2.51 -6.42
CA PHE A 3 -17.26 2.64 -6.24
C PHE A 3 -16.87 2.84 -4.76
N ASN A 4 -17.81 3.24 -3.91
CA ASN A 4 -17.60 3.25 -2.44
C ASN A 4 -17.22 1.87 -1.87
N LEU A 5 -17.47 0.78 -2.62
CA LEU A 5 -16.99 -0.56 -2.27
C LEU A 5 -15.47 -0.68 -2.26
N THR A 6 -14.72 0.25 -2.87
CA THR A 6 -13.25 0.31 -2.75
C THR A 6 -12.83 0.39 -1.29
N ILE A 7 -13.54 1.19 -0.49
CA ILE A 7 -13.28 1.31 0.94
C ILE A 7 -13.50 -0.04 1.65
N ALA A 8 -14.57 -0.75 1.28
CA ALA A 8 -14.86 -2.06 1.85
C ALA A 8 -13.82 -3.12 1.45
N VAL A 9 -13.34 -3.10 0.19
CA VAL A 9 -12.28 -4.00 -0.30
C VAL A 9 -11.00 -3.82 0.50
N VAL A 10 -10.64 -2.59 0.85
CA VAL A 10 -9.44 -2.31 1.66
C VAL A 10 -9.70 -2.59 3.14
N ALA A 11 -10.86 -2.20 3.69
CA ALA A 11 -11.14 -2.33 5.11
C ALA A 11 -11.37 -3.79 5.56
N LEU A 12 -11.86 -4.67 4.68
CA LEU A 12 -12.17 -6.05 5.05
C LEU A 12 -10.94 -6.85 5.51
N PRO A 13 -9.78 -6.82 4.85
CA PRO A 13 -8.57 -7.46 5.37
C PRO A 13 -8.09 -6.88 6.70
N LEU A 14 -8.24 -5.56 6.92
CA LEU A 14 -7.93 -4.96 8.21
C LEU A 14 -8.86 -5.50 9.32
N PHE A 15 -10.15 -5.58 9.03
CA PHE A 15 -11.10 -6.19 9.95
C PHE A 15 -10.73 -7.66 10.25
N MET A 16 -10.36 -8.42 9.22
CA MET A 16 -9.92 -9.82 9.39
C MET A 16 -8.63 -9.91 10.22
N PHE A 17 -7.68 -9.00 10.04
CA PHE A 17 -6.48 -8.91 10.88
C PHE A 17 -6.84 -8.74 12.35
N LEU A 18 -7.68 -7.75 12.68
CA LEU A 18 -8.11 -7.47 14.04
C LEU A 18 -8.93 -8.63 14.62
N PHE A 19 -9.87 -9.15 13.85
CA PHE A 19 -10.76 -10.24 14.29
C PHE A 19 -9.98 -11.53 14.56
N LEU A 20 -9.13 -11.97 13.63
CA LEU A 20 -8.34 -13.19 13.79
C LEU A 20 -7.23 -13.01 14.83
N GLY A 21 -6.65 -11.81 14.94
CA GLY A 21 -5.64 -11.49 15.94
C GLY A 21 -6.18 -11.52 17.36
N LEU A 22 -7.36 -10.97 17.58
CA LEU A 22 -7.96 -10.87 18.92
C LEU A 22 -8.83 -12.08 19.31
N ALA A 23 -9.72 -12.48 18.40
CA ALA A 23 -10.66 -13.58 18.66
C ALA A 23 -10.11 -14.96 18.28
N GLY A 24 -9.17 -15.03 17.33
CA GLY A 24 -8.64 -16.28 16.81
C GLY A 24 -7.93 -17.16 17.83
N VAL A 25 -7.43 -16.57 18.92
CA VAL A 25 -6.81 -17.32 20.04
C VAL A 25 -7.79 -18.29 20.70
N LYS A 26 -9.07 -17.90 20.76
CA LYS A 26 -10.16 -18.72 21.35
C LYS A 26 -10.81 -19.63 20.33
N MET A 27 -10.50 -19.47 19.04
CA MET A 27 -11.09 -20.24 17.94
C MET A 27 -10.16 -21.41 17.59
N GLY A 28 -10.76 -22.56 17.29
CA GLY A 28 -10.00 -23.70 16.81
C GLY A 28 -9.38 -23.45 15.44
N ARG A 29 -8.28 -24.14 15.12
CA ARG A 29 -7.57 -24.05 13.84
C ARG A 29 -8.48 -24.05 12.60
N LYS A 30 -9.37 -25.06 12.51
CA LYS A 30 -10.26 -25.21 11.35
C LYS A 30 -11.10 -23.96 11.12
N LEU A 31 -11.67 -23.42 12.20
CA LEU A 31 -12.53 -22.23 12.11
C LEU A 31 -11.73 -20.99 11.73
N THR A 32 -10.56 -20.78 12.33
CA THR A 32 -9.67 -19.64 12.02
C THR A 32 -9.21 -19.68 10.57
N GLY A 33 -8.75 -20.82 10.07
CA GLY A 33 -8.30 -20.97 8.68
C GLY A 33 -9.44 -20.79 7.68
N VAL A 34 -10.60 -21.42 7.92
CA VAL A 34 -11.78 -21.28 7.04
C VAL A 34 -12.25 -19.82 6.99
N LEU A 35 -12.35 -19.15 8.14
CA LEU A 35 -12.74 -17.74 8.18
C LEU A 35 -11.73 -16.83 7.47
N GLY A 36 -10.42 -17.09 7.62
CA GLY A 36 -9.38 -16.38 6.89
C GLY A 36 -9.54 -16.51 5.38
N VAL A 37 -9.74 -17.73 4.90
CA VAL A 37 -9.95 -18.01 3.46
C VAL A 37 -11.26 -17.40 2.96
N ILE A 38 -12.37 -17.53 3.71
CA ILE A 38 -13.66 -16.93 3.32
C ILE A 38 -13.55 -15.41 3.28
N GLY A 39 -12.98 -14.78 4.32
CA GLY A 39 -12.81 -13.32 4.35
C GLY A 39 -11.99 -12.82 3.16
N GLN A 40 -10.87 -13.49 2.86
CA GLN A 40 -10.06 -13.14 1.69
C GLN A 40 -10.78 -13.45 0.37
N GLY A 41 -11.58 -14.53 0.30
CA GLY A 41 -12.41 -14.84 -0.85
C GLY A 41 -13.47 -13.78 -1.13
N VAL A 42 -14.14 -13.28 -0.08
CA VAL A 42 -15.08 -12.15 -0.21
C VAL A 42 -14.38 -10.90 -0.71
N THR A 43 -13.21 -10.56 -0.15
CA THR A 43 -12.39 -9.43 -0.63
C THR A 43 -12.07 -9.58 -2.13
N THR A 44 -11.70 -10.78 -2.56
CA THR A 44 -11.38 -11.07 -3.97
C THR A 44 -12.59 -10.87 -4.87
N VAL A 45 -13.75 -11.43 -4.51
CA VAL A 45 -14.99 -11.27 -5.29
C VAL A 45 -15.40 -9.80 -5.42
N LEU A 46 -15.30 -9.03 -4.33
CA LEU A 46 -15.60 -7.59 -4.35
C LEU A 46 -14.62 -6.82 -5.23
N ALA A 47 -13.32 -7.13 -5.16
CA ALA A 47 -12.29 -6.51 -5.99
C ALA A 47 -12.49 -6.79 -7.49
N TYR A 48 -12.82 -8.04 -7.85
CA TYR A 48 -13.19 -8.39 -9.22
C TYR A 48 -14.42 -7.66 -9.71
N GLY A 49 -15.49 -7.63 -8.90
CA GLY A 49 -16.71 -6.90 -9.24
C GLY A 49 -16.45 -5.41 -9.45
N LEU A 50 -15.62 -4.80 -8.59
CA LEU A 50 -15.22 -3.40 -8.70
C LEU A 50 -14.42 -3.14 -9.99
N ALA A 51 -13.41 -3.94 -10.27
CA ALA A 51 -12.57 -3.81 -11.45
C ALA A 51 -13.37 -4.04 -12.75
N LEU A 52 -14.24 -5.06 -12.79
CA LEU A 52 -15.12 -5.29 -13.94
C LEU A 52 -16.08 -4.11 -14.17
N THR A 53 -16.63 -3.53 -13.09
CA THR A 53 -17.49 -2.36 -13.20
C THR A 53 -16.71 -1.14 -13.72
N TYR A 54 -15.46 -0.98 -13.27
CA TYR A 54 -14.59 0.10 -13.74
C TYR A 54 -14.25 -0.04 -15.23
N PHE A 55 -13.92 -1.26 -15.71
CA PHE A 55 -13.52 -1.48 -17.09
C PHE A 55 -14.68 -1.59 -18.07
N PHE A 56 -15.80 -2.18 -17.66
CA PHE A 56 -16.92 -2.53 -18.56
C PHE A 56 -18.25 -1.89 -18.17
N GLY A 57 -18.33 -1.22 -17.00
CA GLY A 57 -19.55 -0.55 -16.55
C GLY A 57 -19.83 0.74 -17.32
N THR A 58 -21.11 1.11 -17.36
CA THR A 58 -21.58 2.41 -17.86
C THR A 58 -21.55 3.43 -16.73
N GLY A 59 -20.79 4.52 -16.86
CA GLY A 59 -20.74 5.59 -15.86
C GLY A 59 -19.35 6.16 -15.62
N GLN A 60 -19.03 6.40 -14.35
CA GLN A 60 -17.70 6.90 -13.92
C GLN A 60 -16.61 5.92 -14.36
N GLY A 61 -15.50 6.42 -14.84
CA GLY A 61 -14.43 5.63 -15.48
C GLY A 61 -14.55 5.62 -17.02
N GLN A 62 -15.33 6.56 -17.57
CA GLN A 62 -15.44 6.75 -19.02
C GLN A 62 -14.10 7.14 -19.64
N ILE A 63 -13.94 6.79 -20.91
CA ILE A 63 -12.79 7.21 -21.70
C ILE A 63 -13.07 8.61 -22.23
N VAL A 64 -12.25 9.58 -21.83
CA VAL A 64 -12.25 10.95 -22.35
C VAL A 64 -10.90 11.16 -23.02
N ASP A 65 -10.90 11.59 -24.26
CA ASP A 65 -9.70 11.81 -25.08
C ASP A 65 -8.74 10.60 -25.14
N GLY A 66 -9.32 9.37 -25.14
CA GLY A 66 -8.55 8.14 -25.19
C GLY A 66 -7.95 7.69 -23.85
N VAL A 67 -8.13 8.46 -22.78
CA VAL A 67 -7.67 8.14 -21.42
C VAL A 67 -8.86 7.80 -20.53
N ARG A 68 -8.76 6.70 -19.80
CA ARG A 68 -9.79 6.32 -18.83
C ARG A 68 -9.67 7.20 -17.58
N GLN A 69 -10.79 7.79 -17.17
CA GLN A 69 -10.84 8.71 -16.05
C GLN A 69 -10.55 8.00 -14.72
N THR A 70 -9.79 8.67 -13.89
CA THR A 70 -9.55 8.31 -12.49
C THR A 70 -10.77 8.65 -11.64
N ILE A 71 -11.13 7.79 -10.71
CA ILE A 71 -12.24 7.97 -9.77
C ILE A 71 -11.68 8.18 -8.37
N ILE A 72 -11.89 9.38 -7.82
CA ILE A 72 -11.62 9.64 -6.41
C ILE A 72 -12.87 9.22 -5.63
N VAL A 73 -12.74 8.16 -4.84
CA VAL A 73 -13.84 7.58 -4.06
C VAL A 73 -14.05 8.34 -2.77
N ALA A 74 -12.97 8.70 -2.10
CA ALA A 74 -12.98 9.49 -0.88
C ALA A 74 -11.63 10.19 -0.73
N ASP A 75 -11.65 11.38 -0.13
CA ASP A 75 -10.45 12.16 0.14
C ASP A 75 -10.66 13.03 1.37
N TRP A 76 -9.84 12.83 2.40
CA TRP A 76 -9.90 13.58 3.67
C TRP A 76 -8.56 14.24 3.94
N SER A 77 -8.56 15.54 4.25
CA SER A 77 -7.36 16.23 4.66
C SER A 77 -6.86 15.67 6.01
N TRP A 78 -5.59 15.27 6.06
CA TRP A 78 -4.99 14.68 7.24
C TRP A 78 -3.81 15.49 7.77
N LEU A 79 -2.80 15.72 6.95
CA LEU A 79 -1.59 16.43 7.35
C LEU A 79 -1.58 17.82 6.78
N ASN A 80 -1.74 18.82 7.66
CA ASN A 80 -1.70 20.24 7.31
C ASN A 80 -0.42 20.88 7.82
N LEU A 81 0.22 21.69 7.00
CA LEU A 81 1.39 22.48 7.38
C LEU A 81 1.04 23.98 7.24
N GLY A 82 0.67 24.61 8.34
CA GLY A 82 0.05 25.96 8.34
C GLY A 82 -1.29 25.93 7.61
N ASP A 83 -1.48 26.82 6.67
CA ASP A 83 -2.72 26.93 5.88
C ASP A 83 -2.77 25.99 4.65
N LYS A 84 -1.73 25.17 4.44
CA LYS A 84 -1.62 24.28 3.30
C LYS A 84 -1.80 22.83 3.70
N VAL A 85 -2.56 22.09 2.88
CA VAL A 85 -2.70 20.64 3.00
C VAL A 85 -1.49 19.98 2.35
N MET A 86 -0.72 19.22 3.14
CA MET A 86 0.44 18.48 2.64
C MET A 86 0.05 17.09 2.12
N ALA A 87 -0.78 16.38 2.87
CA ALA A 87 -1.23 15.07 2.47
C ALA A 87 -2.66 14.80 2.95
N ASN A 88 -3.41 14.12 2.09
CA ASN A 88 -4.75 13.62 2.35
C ASN A 88 -4.69 12.11 2.65
N ILE A 89 -5.73 11.56 3.24
CA ILE A 89 -6.01 10.12 3.23
C ILE A 89 -7.19 9.91 2.32
N GLY A 90 -7.00 9.15 1.25
CA GLY A 90 -8.05 8.95 0.27
C GLY A 90 -7.97 7.60 -0.43
N PHE A 91 -8.97 7.34 -1.24
CA PHE A 91 -9.05 6.15 -2.09
C PHE A 91 -9.30 6.58 -3.53
N GLU A 92 -8.37 6.20 -4.39
CA GLU A 92 -8.38 6.51 -5.81
C GLU A 92 -8.41 5.21 -6.62
N LEU A 93 -9.20 5.19 -7.66
CA LEU A 93 -9.29 4.06 -8.57
C LEU A 93 -8.95 4.53 -9.98
N ASP A 94 -7.78 4.17 -10.44
CA ASP A 94 -7.29 4.35 -11.79
C ASP A 94 -7.19 2.99 -12.52
N PRO A 95 -6.85 2.93 -13.80
CA PRO A 95 -6.72 1.67 -14.53
C PRO A 95 -5.70 0.73 -13.92
N ILE A 96 -4.58 1.27 -13.40
CA ILE A 96 -3.50 0.48 -12.81
C ILE A 96 -3.96 -0.08 -11.45
N ALA A 97 -4.59 0.75 -10.62
CA ALA A 97 -5.15 0.32 -9.35
C ALA A 97 -6.20 -0.78 -9.54
N ALA A 98 -7.12 -0.63 -10.51
CA ALA A 98 -8.14 -1.63 -10.79
C ALA A 98 -7.53 -2.99 -11.21
N MET A 99 -6.47 -2.99 -12.02
CA MET A 99 -5.74 -4.21 -12.38
C MET A 99 -5.00 -4.80 -11.18
N MET A 100 -4.32 -3.97 -10.40
CA MET A 100 -3.55 -4.42 -9.24
C MET A 100 -4.44 -4.96 -8.12
N LEU A 101 -5.67 -4.45 -7.95
CA LEU A 101 -6.65 -5.03 -7.04
C LEU A 101 -6.93 -6.50 -7.39
N ILE A 102 -7.11 -6.83 -8.68
CA ILE A 102 -7.30 -8.21 -9.13
C ILE A 102 -6.08 -9.06 -8.79
N VAL A 103 -4.88 -8.61 -9.15
CA VAL A 103 -3.64 -9.38 -8.96
C VAL A 103 -3.40 -9.65 -7.46
N ILE A 104 -3.45 -8.61 -6.62
CA ILE A 104 -3.15 -8.72 -5.19
C ILE A 104 -4.17 -9.63 -4.51
N THR A 105 -5.46 -9.43 -4.75
CA THR A 105 -6.50 -10.23 -4.08
C THR A 105 -6.49 -11.68 -4.52
N THR A 106 -6.22 -11.96 -5.81
CA THR A 106 -6.09 -13.32 -6.34
C THR A 106 -4.93 -14.06 -5.68
N ILE A 107 -3.73 -13.47 -5.71
CA ILE A 107 -2.56 -14.09 -5.09
C ILE A 107 -2.79 -14.29 -3.59
N SER A 108 -3.30 -13.29 -2.90
CA SER A 108 -3.58 -13.37 -1.48
C SER A 108 -4.60 -14.48 -1.16
N PHE A 109 -5.66 -14.63 -1.96
CA PHE A 109 -6.64 -15.71 -1.79
C PHE A 109 -5.99 -17.09 -1.90
N PHE A 110 -5.18 -17.31 -2.95
CA PHE A 110 -4.50 -18.60 -3.12
C PHE A 110 -3.47 -18.87 -2.03
N VAL A 111 -2.76 -17.84 -1.54
CA VAL A 111 -1.85 -17.97 -0.40
C VAL A 111 -2.60 -18.36 0.87
N HIS A 112 -3.75 -17.72 1.18
CA HIS A 112 -4.58 -18.10 2.32
C HIS A 112 -5.08 -19.54 2.20
N LEU A 113 -5.53 -19.95 1.01
CA LEU A 113 -5.97 -21.32 0.74
C LEU A 113 -4.83 -22.34 0.91
N TYR A 114 -3.68 -22.08 0.29
CA TYR A 114 -2.49 -22.93 0.40
C TYR A 114 -2.02 -23.07 1.85
N SER A 115 -2.09 -22.00 2.62
CA SER A 115 -1.64 -21.96 4.02
C SER A 115 -2.44 -22.89 4.94
N LEU A 116 -3.63 -23.32 4.56
CA LEU A 116 -4.38 -24.35 5.32
C LEU A 116 -3.60 -25.67 5.45
N GLY A 117 -2.91 -26.06 4.39
CA GLY A 117 -2.03 -27.22 4.37
C GLY A 117 -0.63 -26.92 4.85
N TYR A 118 -0.05 -25.82 4.37
CA TYR A 118 1.34 -25.42 4.64
C TYR A 118 1.63 -25.24 6.15
N MET A 119 0.69 -24.64 6.89
CA MET A 119 0.82 -24.40 8.33
C MET A 119 0.31 -25.60 9.17
N SER A 120 0.54 -26.81 8.67
CA SER A 120 0.24 -28.09 9.36
C SER A 120 1.52 -28.86 9.60
N ASP A 121 1.65 -29.40 10.81
CA ASP A 121 2.68 -30.38 11.13
C ASP A 121 2.42 -31.72 10.44
N HIS A 122 3.45 -32.60 10.38
CA HIS A 122 3.35 -33.97 9.82
C HIS A 122 2.21 -34.79 10.40
N ASP A 123 1.87 -34.55 11.66
CA ASP A 123 0.73 -35.21 12.35
C ASP A 123 -0.64 -34.53 12.08
N GLY A 124 -0.70 -33.55 11.18
CA GLY A 124 -1.93 -32.81 10.87
C GLY A 124 -2.35 -31.80 11.92
N ASN A 125 -1.50 -31.55 12.95
CA ASN A 125 -1.77 -30.52 13.95
C ASN A 125 -1.38 -29.13 13.43
N ALA A 126 -2.03 -28.08 13.93
CA ALA A 126 -1.69 -26.71 13.60
C ALA A 126 -0.34 -26.33 14.20
N GLU A 127 0.48 -25.63 13.42
CA GLU A 127 1.63 -24.92 13.92
C GLU A 127 1.25 -23.94 15.05
N LYS A 128 2.13 -23.81 16.04
CA LYS A 128 1.92 -22.85 17.15
C LYS A 128 1.77 -21.42 16.61
N GLY A 129 0.66 -20.78 16.92
CA GLY A 129 0.37 -19.41 16.43
C GLY A 129 -0.29 -19.34 15.07
N PHE A 130 -0.93 -20.41 14.58
CA PHE A 130 -1.67 -20.48 13.33
C PHE A 130 -2.59 -19.26 13.11
N GLN A 131 -3.35 -18.85 14.13
CA GLN A 131 -4.22 -17.68 14.07
C GLN A 131 -3.43 -16.38 13.83
N ARG A 132 -2.25 -16.26 14.45
CA ARG A 132 -1.36 -15.10 14.28
C ARG A 132 -0.82 -15.00 12.85
N TYR A 133 -0.50 -16.15 12.25
CA TYR A 133 -0.07 -16.20 10.85
C TYR A 133 -1.16 -15.67 9.91
N TYR A 134 -2.40 -16.13 10.04
CA TYR A 134 -3.51 -15.63 9.23
C TYR A 134 -3.81 -14.15 9.47
N ALA A 135 -3.70 -13.69 10.71
CA ALA A 135 -3.80 -12.26 11.00
C ALA A 135 -2.71 -11.45 10.27
N PHE A 136 -1.46 -11.88 10.29
CA PHE A 136 -0.38 -11.20 9.59
C PHE A 136 -0.53 -11.22 8.07
N LEU A 137 -1.04 -12.32 7.50
CA LEU A 137 -1.39 -12.36 6.07
C LEU A 137 -2.48 -11.35 5.71
N ALA A 138 -3.50 -11.23 6.55
CA ALA A 138 -4.57 -10.25 6.34
C ALA A 138 -4.04 -8.81 6.45
N LEU A 139 -3.14 -8.52 7.43
CA LEU A 139 -2.47 -7.22 7.55
C LEU A 139 -1.62 -6.90 6.32
N PHE A 140 -0.90 -7.89 5.80
CA PHE A 140 -0.11 -7.73 4.56
C PHE A 140 -1.01 -7.37 3.38
N THR A 141 -2.13 -8.09 3.21
CA THR A 141 -3.10 -7.81 2.14
C THR A 141 -3.70 -6.40 2.28
N PHE A 142 -4.10 -6.01 3.50
CA PHE A 142 -4.58 -4.64 3.78
C PHE A 142 -3.55 -3.59 3.35
N SER A 143 -2.29 -3.79 3.74
CA SER A 143 -1.22 -2.84 3.43
C SER A 143 -0.97 -2.70 1.93
N MET A 144 -0.99 -3.82 1.19
CA MET A 144 -0.83 -3.83 -0.26
C MET A 144 -2.01 -3.16 -0.98
N LEU A 145 -3.25 -3.44 -0.56
CA LEU A 145 -4.44 -2.82 -1.14
C LEU A 145 -4.47 -1.32 -0.86
N GLY A 146 -4.17 -0.89 0.37
CA GLY A 146 -4.13 0.52 0.74
C GLY A 146 -3.06 1.31 -0.02
N MET A 147 -1.91 0.68 -0.34
CA MET A 147 -0.88 1.29 -1.16
C MET A 147 -1.35 1.54 -2.59
N VAL A 148 -2.07 0.59 -3.18
CA VAL A 148 -2.50 0.65 -4.59
C VAL A 148 -3.61 1.67 -4.82
N VAL A 149 -4.49 1.89 -3.86
CA VAL A 149 -5.59 2.87 -3.96
C VAL A 149 -5.27 4.22 -3.33
N ALA A 150 -4.01 4.49 -3.04
CA ALA A 150 -3.59 5.74 -2.41
C ALA A 150 -3.76 6.93 -3.37
N THR A 151 -4.22 8.08 -2.85
CA THR A 151 -4.42 9.33 -3.60
C THR A 151 -3.17 10.21 -3.68
N ASN A 152 -2.16 9.91 -2.87
CA ASN A 152 -0.94 10.70 -2.80
C ASN A 152 0.28 9.87 -2.42
N ILE A 153 1.46 10.40 -2.71
CA ILE A 153 2.73 9.69 -2.51
C ILE A 153 3.08 9.50 -1.02
N PHE A 154 2.60 10.37 -0.12
CA PHE A 154 2.82 10.20 1.31
C PHE A 154 1.99 9.04 1.86
N GLN A 155 0.76 8.88 1.40
CA GLN A 155 -0.08 7.72 1.74
C GLN A 155 0.55 6.42 1.21
N ILE A 156 1.11 6.42 -0.01
CA ILE A 156 1.90 5.29 -0.52
C ILE A 156 3.03 4.97 0.47
N PHE A 157 3.80 5.96 0.93
CA PHE A 157 4.86 5.74 1.89
C PHE A 157 4.35 5.06 3.17
N VAL A 158 3.25 5.52 3.76
CA VAL A 158 2.68 4.93 4.98
C VAL A 158 2.32 3.46 4.78
N PHE A 159 1.62 3.12 3.69
CA PHE A 159 1.27 1.73 3.41
C PHE A 159 2.49 0.88 3.01
N PHE A 160 3.47 1.48 2.36
CA PHE A 160 4.74 0.84 2.03
C PHE A 160 5.52 0.42 3.29
N GLU A 161 5.50 1.27 4.32
CA GLU A 161 6.02 0.96 5.65
C GLU A 161 5.25 -0.19 6.31
N MET A 162 3.92 -0.20 6.20
CA MET A 162 3.08 -1.27 6.75
C MET A 162 3.34 -2.62 6.06
N VAL A 163 3.58 -2.63 4.74
CA VAL A 163 4.04 -3.83 4.01
C VAL A 163 5.37 -4.32 4.58
N GLY A 164 6.30 -3.41 4.88
CA GLY A 164 7.58 -3.75 5.51
C GLY A 164 7.42 -4.41 6.89
N VAL A 165 6.57 -3.85 7.74
CA VAL A 165 6.27 -4.40 9.08
C VAL A 165 5.59 -5.76 8.98
N SER A 166 4.57 -5.90 8.14
CA SER A 166 3.87 -7.18 7.98
C SER A 166 4.79 -8.28 7.41
N SER A 167 5.68 -7.93 6.48
CA SER A 167 6.74 -8.83 5.98
C SER A 167 7.68 -9.26 7.08
N TYR A 168 8.15 -8.33 7.92
CA TYR A 168 9.00 -8.63 9.07
C TYR A 168 8.33 -9.63 10.01
N LEU A 169 7.04 -9.45 10.32
CA LEU A 169 6.27 -10.33 11.18
C LEU A 169 6.09 -11.74 10.57
N LEU A 170 5.93 -11.82 9.25
CA LEU A 170 5.81 -13.10 8.53
C LEU A 170 7.16 -13.83 8.43
N ILE A 171 8.24 -13.14 8.08
CA ILE A 171 9.61 -13.74 8.02
C ILE A 171 10.02 -14.23 9.41
N GLY A 172 9.74 -13.42 10.44
CA GLY A 172 10.04 -13.75 11.83
C GLY A 172 8.99 -14.63 12.53
N PHE A 173 8.07 -15.24 11.77
CA PHE A 173 6.97 -16.04 12.34
C PHE A 173 7.47 -17.14 13.28
N TYR A 174 8.51 -17.88 12.88
CA TYR A 174 9.19 -18.89 13.69
C TYR A 174 10.25 -18.25 14.60
N TYR A 175 9.80 -17.37 15.51
CA TYR A 175 10.66 -16.59 16.41
C TYR A 175 11.53 -17.41 17.39
N SER A 176 11.30 -18.72 17.48
CA SER A 176 12.17 -19.65 18.22
C SER A 176 13.39 -20.09 17.40
N SER A 177 13.38 -19.91 16.09
CA SER A 177 14.49 -20.25 15.20
C SER A 177 15.48 -19.09 15.09
N PRO A 178 16.77 -19.27 15.45
CA PRO A 178 17.79 -18.24 15.26
C PRO A 178 17.90 -17.76 13.81
N ALA A 179 17.77 -18.68 12.85
CA ALA A 179 17.80 -18.35 11.41
C ALA A 179 16.67 -17.38 11.01
N ALA A 180 15.43 -17.63 11.45
CA ALA A 180 14.30 -16.77 11.19
C ALA A 180 14.45 -15.38 11.84
N ILE A 181 14.98 -15.33 13.07
CA ILE A 181 15.26 -14.07 13.78
C ILE A 181 16.30 -13.24 13.01
N HIS A 182 17.40 -13.86 12.58
CA HIS A 182 18.44 -13.16 11.82
C HIS A 182 17.93 -12.68 10.47
N ALA A 183 17.17 -13.51 9.74
CA ALA A 183 16.60 -13.17 8.46
C ALA A 183 15.61 -12.00 8.56
N SER A 184 14.69 -12.04 9.53
CA SER A 184 13.69 -10.97 9.71
C SER A 184 14.33 -9.64 10.11
N LYS A 185 15.32 -9.65 11.02
CA LYS A 185 16.07 -8.45 11.40
C LYS A 185 16.84 -7.86 10.22
N LYS A 186 17.53 -8.70 9.43
CA LYS A 186 18.27 -8.27 8.25
C LYS A 186 17.34 -7.62 7.22
N ALA A 187 16.25 -8.29 6.86
CA ALA A 187 15.26 -7.76 5.92
C ALA A 187 14.68 -6.43 6.40
N PHE A 188 14.32 -6.33 7.69
CA PHE A 188 13.76 -5.12 8.27
C PHE A 188 14.75 -3.95 8.25
N ILE A 189 16.00 -4.15 8.65
CA ILE A 189 17.02 -3.09 8.71
C ILE A 189 17.30 -2.55 7.29
N VAL A 190 17.46 -3.42 6.29
CA VAL A 190 17.75 -3.01 4.91
C VAL A 190 16.60 -2.23 4.32
N THR A 191 15.36 -2.72 4.46
CA THR A 191 14.19 -2.02 3.95
C THR A 191 13.95 -0.70 4.66
N ARG A 192 14.16 -0.65 5.98
CA ARG A 192 13.99 0.57 6.78
C ARG A 192 14.98 1.66 6.40
N LEU A 193 16.23 1.29 6.10
CA LEU A 193 17.22 2.23 5.61
C LEU A 193 16.79 2.84 4.26
N ALA A 194 16.28 2.03 3.36
CA ALA A 194 15.77 2.48 2.07
C ALA A 194 14.52 3.38 2.23
N ASP A 195 13.62 3.03 3.14
CA ASP A 195 12.40 3.80 3.45
C ASP A 195 12.72 5.20 4.02
N PHE A 196 13.86 5.34 4.74
CA PHE A 196 14.33 6.65 5.18
C PHE A 196 14.62 7.58 3.99
N PHE A 197 15.28 7.09 2.95
CA PHE A 197 15.49 7.86 1.72
C PHE A 197 14.18 8.16 1.02
N PHE A 198 13.25 7.20 0.97
CA PHE A 198 11.92 7.44 0.40
C PHE A 198 11.20 8.61 1.11
N LEU A 199 11.13 8.58 2.44
CA LEU A 199 10.50 9.63 3.23
C LEU A 199 11.18 10.99 2.99
N PHE A 200 12.52 11.01 2.97
CA PHE A 200 13.28 12.24 2.72
C PHE A 200 12.92 12.81 1.34
N GLY A 201 12.87 11.96 0.30
CA GLY A 201 12.47 12.38 -1.05
C GLY A 201 11.05 12.94 -1.11
N VAL A 202 10.10 12.31 -0.41
CA VAL A 202 8.70 12.78 -0.32
C VAL A 202 8.61 14.14 0.39
N ILE A 203 9.37 14.33 1.48
CA ILE A 203 9.39 15.61 2.21
C ILE A 203 9.97 16.74 1.33
N VAL A 204 11.09 16.48 0.65
CA VAL A 204 11.71 17.44 -0.27
C VAL A 204 10.73 17.84 -1.39
N LEU A 205 10.07 16.84 -2.00
CA LEU A 205 9.07 17.06 -3.06
C LEU A 205 7.89 17.88 -2.53
N GLY A 206 7.31 17.49 -1.41
CA GLY A 206 6.16 18.16 -0.82
C GLY A 206 6.46 19.60 -0.41
N PHE A 207 7.64 19.84 0.18
CA PHE A 207 8.07 21.19 0.53
C PHE A 207 8.28 22.05 -0.72
N ALA A 208 8.97 21.52 -1.73
CA ALA A 208 9.22 22.25 -2.97
C ALA A 208 7.92 22.59 -3.71
N VAL A 209 6.96 21.64 -3.84
CA VAL A 209 5.66 21.89 -4.45
C VAL A 209 4.82 22.86 -3.62
N SER A 210 4.86 22.78 -2.29
CA SER A 210 4.09 23.66 -1.40
C SER A 210 4.58 25.11 -1.43
N THR A 211 5.86 25.36 -1.74
CA THR A 211 6.41 26.72 -1.91
C THR A 211 5.94 27.38 -3.20
N LEU A 212 5.52 26.58 -4.18
CA LEU A 212 5.02 27.04 -5.48
C LEU A 212 3.50 27.20 -5.42
N THR A 213 3.03 28.32 -4.83
CA THR A 213 1.62 28.59 -4.54
C THR A 213 0.67 28.47 -5.74
N ASN A 214 1.20 28.65 -6.97
CA ASN A 214 0.38 28.61 -8.18
C ASN A 214 0.12 27.20 -8.72
N LEU A 215 0.78 26.18 -8.16
CA LEU A 215 0.64 24.78 -8.63
C LEU A 215 -0.34 23.96 -7.80
N VAL A 216 -0.59 24.36 -6.55
CA VAL A 216 -1.51 23.66 -5.66
C VAL A 216 -2.88 24.33 -5.75
N PRO A 217 -3.92 23.63 -6.20
CA PRO A 217 -5.30 24.16 -6.19
C PRO A 217 -5.73 24.55 -4.78
N GLU A 218 -6.66 25.51 -4.66
CA GLU A 218 -7.24 25.86 -3.36
C GLU A 218 -7.89 24.62 -2.71
N GLY A 219 -7.45 24.30 -1.49
CA GLY A 219 -7.87 23.08 -0.77
C GLY A 219 -7.24 21.76 -1.27
N GLY A 220 -6.38 21.80 -2.29
CA GLY A 220 -5.67 20.63 -2.80
C GLY A 220 -4.44 20.28 -1.96
N SER A 221 -3.99 19.02 -2.05
CA SER A 221 -2.76 18.55 -1.41
C SER A 221 -1.55 18.70 -2.32
N ALA A 222 -0.44 19.17 -1.78
CA ALA A 222 0.83 19.31 -2.50
C ALA A 222 1.39 17.97 -3.02
N LEU A 223 1.10 16.87 -2.34
CA LEU A 223 1.58 15.53 -2.66
C LEU A 223 0.55 14.65 -3.38
N SER A 224 -0.64 15.18 -3.71
CA SER A 224 -1.65 14.41 -4.45
C SER A 224 -1.22 14.17 -5.89
N PHE A 225 -1.58 12.99 -6.43
CA PHE A 225 -1.31 12.66 -7.83
C PHE A 225 -2.03 13.60 -8.79
N SER A 226 -3.25 14.03 -8.44
CA SER A 226 -3.99 15.03 -9.23
C SER A 226 -3.21 16.35 -9.35
N THR A 227 -2.56 16.83 -8.28
CA THR A 227 -1.72 18.02 -8.32
C THR A 227 -0.45 17.78 -9.11
N LEU A 228 0.28 16.69 -8.83
CA LEU A 228 1.57 16.39 -9.47
C LEU A 228 1.45 16.09 -10.97
N LEU A 229 0.31 15.59 -11.43
CA LEU A 229 0.07 15.23 -12.83
C LEU A 229 -0.72 16.29 -13.60
N SER A 230 -1.25 17.33 -12.95
CA SER A 230 -2.05 18.37 -13.61
C SER A 230 -1.24 19.18 -14.63
N ASN A 231 0.00 19.49 -14.34
CA ASN A 231 0.91 20.25 -15.22
C ASN A 231 2.37 19.83 -15.02
N PRO A 232 2.78 18.65 -15.51
CA PRO A 232 4.09 18.08 -15.21
C PRO A 232 5.25 18.92 -15.75
N GLU A 233 5.08 19.65 -16.89
CA GLU A 233 6.12 20.50 -17.44
C GLU A 233 6.37 21.75 -16.58
N ALA A 234 5.29 22.38 -16.11
CA ALA A 234 5.39 23.53 -15.22
C ALA A 234 6.00 23.12 -13.86
N ILE A 235 5.59 21.98 -13.33
CA ILE A 235 6.15 21.42 -12.08
C ILE A 235 7.65 21.14 -12.27
N ALA A 236 8.04 20.47 -13.34
CA ALA A 236 9.43 20.14 -13.60
C ALA A 236 10.31 21.38 -13.76
N SER A 237 9.85 22.40 -14.47
CA SER A 237 10.60 23.64 -14.67
C SER A 237 10.75 24.45 -13.37
N GLN A 238 9.68 24.56 -12.59
CA GLN A 238 9.70 25.33 -11.34
C GLN A 238 10.46 24.60 -10.22
N LEU A 239 10.31 23.28 -10.09
CA LEU A 239 11.08 22.49 -9.14
C LEU A 239 12.57 22.42 -9.48
N GLY A 240 12.94 22.61 -10.75
CA GLY A 240 14.33 22.77 -11.18
C GLY A 240 15.00 24.03 -10.65
N ALA A 241 14.22 25.07 -10.32
CA ALA A 241 14.72 26.32 -9.74
C ALA A 241 14.84 26.29 -8.21
N VAL A 242 14.25 25.31 -7.54
CA VAL A 242 14.37 25.12 -6.07
C VAL A 242 15.52 24.18 -5.79
N GLU A 243 16.50 24.63 -5.01
CA GLU A 243 17.68 23.84 -4.67
C GLU A 243 17.71 23.46 -3.18
N PHE A 244 18.10 22.21 -2.91
CA PHE A 244 18.44 21.71 -1.60
C PHE A 244 19.87 21.19 -1.62
N PHE A 245 20.73 21.72 -0.76
CA PHE A 245 22.16 21.38 -0.70
C PHE A 245 22.90 21.58 -2.03
N GLY A 246 22.48 22.55 -2.84
CA GLY A 246 23.07 22.80 -4.17
C GLY A 246 22.64 21.80 -5.26
N ILE A 247 21.61 20.99 -5.00
CA ILE A 247 21.02 20.05 -5.95
C ILE A 247 19.57 20.46 -6.21
N PRO A 248 19.10 20.50 -7.48
CA PRO A 248 17.71 20.78 -7.77
C PRO A 248 16.76 19.81 -7.07
N ALA A 249 15.64 20.31 -6.53
CA ALA A 249 14.70 19.56 -5.69
C ALA A 249 14.11 18.34 -6.40
N LEU A 250 13.79 18.46 -7.69
CA LEU A 250 13.15 17.37 -8.44
C LEU A 250 14.08 16.15 -8.58
N PRO A 251 15.28 16.21 -9.15
CA PRO A 251 16.16 15.04 -9.24
C PRO A 251 16.55 14.50 -7.86
N LEU A 252 16.76 15.35 -6.85
CA LEU A 252 17.05 14.89 -5.50
C LEU A 252 15.91 14.06 -4.92
N SER A 253 14.67 14.55 -5.00
CA SER A 253 13.50 13.85 -4.49
C SER A 253 13.26 12.53 -5.23
N LEU A 254 13.35 12.53 -6.57
CA LEU A 254 13.12 11.32 -7.38
C LEU A 254 14.17 10.24 -7.12
N ILE A 255 15.46 10.61 -6.99
CA ILE A 255 16.52 9.66 -6.65
C ILE A 255 16.26 9.04 -5.27
N CYS A 256 15.91 9.86 -4.28
CA CYS A 256 15.62 9.37 -2.94
C CYS A 256 14.40 8.44 -2.90
N ILE A 257 13.32 8.80 -3.60
CA ILE A 257 12.12 7.93 -3.73
C ILE A 257 12.49 6.62 -4.43
N PHE A 258 13.29 6.67 -5.49
CA PHE A 258 13.77 5.50 -6.21
C PHE A 258 14.60 4.56 -5.33
N ILE A 259 15.50 5.11 -4.48
CA ILE A 259 16.29 4.30 -3.52
C ILE A 259 15.35 3.53 -2.58
N GLY A 260 14.27 4.16 -2.11
CA GLY A 260 13.25 3.49 -1.30
C GLY A 260 12.62 2.29 -2.01
N GLY A 261 12.18 2.47 -3.25
CA GLY A 261 11.64 1.39 -4.09
C GLY A 261 12.67 0.29 -4.37
N ALA A 262 13.92 0.68 -4.66
CA ALA A 262 15.02 -0.23 -4.94
C ALA A 262 15.35 -1.15 -3.74
N GLY A 263 15.28 -0.61 -2.51
CA GLY A 263 15.54 -1.38 -1.29
C GLY A 263 14.53 -2.49 -1.04
N LYS A 264 13.24 -2.25 -1.31
CA LYS A 264 12.20 -3.28 -1.20
C LYS A 264 12.17 -4.25 -2.37
N SER A 265 12.63 -3.82 -3.53
CA SER A 265 12.72 -4.67 -4.72
C SER A 265 14.03 -5.48 -4.78
N ALA A 266 14.83 -5.45 -3.72
CA ALA A 266 16.14 -6.11 -3.64
C ALA A 266 17.04 -5.81 -4.86
N MET A 267 17.03 -4.57 -5.33
CA MET A 267 17.90 -4.14 -6.41
C MET A 267 19.35 -4.01 -5.93
N TYR A 268 20.29 -4.32 -6.81
CA TYR A 268 21.70 -4.09 -6.51
C TYR A 268 21.95 -2.60 -6.21
N PRO A 269 22.72 -2.24 -5.15
CA PRO A 269 23.46 -3.09 -4.21
C PRO A 269 22.66 -3.51 -2.95
N LEU A 270 21.36 -3.20 -2.84
CA LEU A 270 20.52 -3.43 -1.65
C LEU A 270 19.89 -4.84 -1.61
N HIS A 271 20.40 -5.78 -2.41
CA HIS A 271 19.87 -7.15 -2.55
C HIS A 271 20.35 -8.14 -1.47
N ILE A 272 21.09 -7.69 -0.47
CA ILE A 272 21.71 -8.48 0.59
C ILE A 272 20.72 -9.03 1.64
#